data_5bd2b2597501098f4fcbf7752ac85682
#
_entry.id   5bd2b2597501098f4fcbf7752ac85682
#
_cell.length_a   1.000
_cell.length_b   1.000
_cell.length_c   1.000
_cell.angle_alpha   90.00
_cell.angle_beta   90.00
_cell.angle_gamma   90.00
#
_symmetry.space_group_name_H-M   'P 1'
#
loop_
_entity.id
_entity.type
_entity.pdbx_description
1 polymer ?
#
loop_
_entity_poly.entity_id
_entity_poly.type
_entity_poly.pdbx_seq_one_letter_code
_entity_poly.pdbx_strand_id
1 'polypeptide(L)'
;YKTFMLLLVATVLLFFDHSVINNFFIQVVNHIGGNSADMGNAIFLAAVLELPTMALFTKFQKKLGCRQMMLISAIFFSVKHIVTYFAMNMFMIYVAQVMQMLAYAVFIPASVYYVSQLVEKHDMNKGQALVTGAMTLAGVFASLAGGVLLDALGVSKVLMIGAIISVLGTICMFVSVEDVDKHERES
;
A
#
# COMPACT_ATOMS: atom_id res chain seq x y z
N TYR A 1 -7.65 -21.75 0.94
CA TYR A 1 -7.76 -20.74 2.01
C TYR A 1 -6.41 -20.29 2.60
N LYS A 2 -5.33 -21.07 2.55
CA LYS A 2 -4.01 -20.65 3.08
C LYS A 2 -3.45 -19.44 2.32
N THR A 3 -3.53 -19.46 1.01
CA THR A 3 -3.09 -18.38 0.13
C THR A 3 -3.84 -17.09 0.40
N PHE A 4 -5.16 -17.17 0.59
CA PHE A 4 -5.97 -16.01 0.93
C PHE A 4 -5.62 -15.42 2.32
N MET A 5 -5.36 -16.28 3.32
CA MET A 5 -4.89 -15.82 4.63
C MET A 5 -3.53 -15.11 4.55
N LEU A 6 -2.61 -15.64 3.74
CA LEU A 6 -1.32 -14.98 3.50
C LEU A 6 -1.50 -13.63 2.80
N LEU A 7 -2.45 -13.52 1.86
CA LEU A 7 -2.81 -12.25 1.24
C LEU A 7 -3.28 -11.21 2.27
N LEU A 8 -4.13 -11.61 3.22
CA LEU A 8 -4.58 -10.72 4.29
C LEU A 8 -3.41 -10.27 5.17
N VAL A 9 -2.50 -11.18 5.54
CA VAL A 9 -1.29 -10.83 6.29
C VAL A 9 -0.40 -9.86 5.51
N ALA A 10 -0.15 -10.13 4.23
CA ALA A 10 0.61 -9.22 3.37
C ALA A 10 -0.04 -7.83 3.30
N THR A 11 -1.37 -7.78 3.17
CA THR A 11 -2.14 -6.53 3.17
C THR A 11 -1.96 -5.77 4.48
N VAL A 12 -2.06 -6.44 5.63
CA VAL A 12 -1.85 -5.80 6.95
C VAL A 12 -0.44 -5.21 7.04
N LEU A 13 0.59 -5.96 6.63
CA LEU A 13 1.98 -5.49 6.71
C LEU A 13 2.24 -4.27 5.80
N LEU A 14 1.74 -4.28 4.56
CA LEU A 14 1.89 -3.16 3.62
C LEU A 14 1.13 -1.92 4.10
N PHE A 15 -0.11 -2.11 4.55
CA PHE A 15 -0.96 -1.00 4.98
C PHE A 15 -0.62 -0.47 6.38
N PHE A 16 0.05 -1.25 7.22
CA PHE A 16 0.52 -0.77 8.52
C PHE A 16 1.47 0.43 8.35
N ASP A 17 2.57 0.26 7.61
CA ASP A 17 3.53 1.34 7.41
C ASP A 17 2.93 2.50 6.59
N HIS A 18 2.14 2.18 5.56
CA HIS A 18 1.40 3.19 4.81
C HIS A 18 0.53 4.07 5.73
N SER A 19 -0.18 3.46 6.67
CA SER A 19 -1.03 4.17 7.63
C SER A 19 -0.22 4.92 8.68
N VAL A 20 0.91 4.39 9.15
CA VAL A 20 1.83 5.12 10.03
C VAL A 20 2.29 6.41 9.35
N ILE A 21 2.77 6.33 8.12
CA ILE A 21 3.23 7.51 7.38
C ILE A 21 2.07 8.52 7.19
N ASN A 22 0.90 8.07 6.77
CA ASN A 22 -0.23 8.96 6.52
C ASN A 22 -0.78 9.62 7.80
N ASN A 23 -0.92 8.86 8.88
CA ASN A 23 -1.47 9.38 10.14
C ASN A 23 -0.52 10.38 10.81
N PHE A 24 0.78 10.20 10.64
CA PHE A 24 1.82 11.04 11.23
C PHE A 24 2.61 11.81 10.18
N PHE A 25 2.01 12.11 9.03
CA PHE A 25 2.71 12.69 7.88
C PHE A 25 3.31 14.06 8.20
N ILE A 26 2.65 14.87 9.02
CA ILE A 26 3.20 16.17 9.43
C ILE A 26 4.50 16.02 10.25
N GLN A 27 4.62 14.99 11.09
CA GLN A 27 5.84 14.71 11.84
C GLN A 27 6.98 14.29 10.89
N VAL A 28 6.68 13.49 9.87
CA VAL A 28 7.65 13.11 8.83
C VAL A 28 8.13 14.33 8.06
N VAL A 29 7.21 15.20 7.64
CA VAL A 29 7.52 16.44 6.91
C VAL A 29 8.35 17.41 7.76
N ASN A 30 7.94 17.63 9.02
CA ASN A 30 8.66 18.50 9.94
C ASN A 30 10.09 17.97 10.26
N HIS A 31 10.26 16.65 10.32
CA HIS A 31 11.55 16.01 10.58
C HIS A 31 12.62 16.36 9.54
N ILE A 32 12.23 16.61 8.31
CA ILE A 32 13.12 16.99 7.20
C ILE A 32 13.10 18.50 6.89
N GLY A 33 12.53 19.32 7.79
CA GLY A 33 12.51 20.78 7.68
C GLY A 33 11.38 21.32 6.81
N GLY A 34 10.39 20.52 6.43
CA GLY A 34 9.17 20.99 5.75
C GLY A 34 8.13 21.54 6.75
N ASN A 35 7.02 22.00 6.23
CA ASN A 35 5.92 22.60 6.98
C ASN A 35 4.54 22.08 6.51
N SER A 36 3.46 22.57 7.12
CA SER A 36 2.10 22.15 6.79
C SER A 36 1.67 22.45 5.34
N ALA A 37 2.21 23.52 4.72
CA ALA A 37 1.94 23.81 3.32
C ALA A 37 2.63 22.77 2.40
N ASP A 38 3.86 22.39 2.72
CA ASP A 38 4.60 21.33 2.02
C ASP A 38 3.86 19.99 2.13
N MET A 39 3.34 19.66 3.32
CA MET A 39 2.51 18.48 3.52
C MET A 39 1.26 18.53 2.63
N GLY A 40 0.56 19.65 2.61
CA GLY A 40 -0.64 19.84 1.77
C GLY A 40 -0.34 19.66 0.28
N ASN A 41 0.77 20.24 -0.20
CA ASN A 41 1.21 20.08 -1.58
C ASN A 41 1.54 18.62 -1.92
N ALA A 42 2.20 17.90 -1.01
CA ALA A 42 2.54 16.48 -1.19
C ALA A 42 1.29 15.59 -1.27
N ILE A 43 0.29 15.81 -0.39
CA ILE A 43 -0.99 15.11 -0.43
C ILE A 43 -1.77 15.45 -1.70
N PHE A 44 -1.81 16.73 -2.10
CA PHE A 44 -2.46 17.15 -3.33
C PHE A 44 -1.84 16.48 -4.56
N LEU A 45 -0.51 16.43 -4.64
CA LEU A 45 0.20 15.77 -5.74
C LEU A 45 -0.19 14.28 -5.83
N ALA A 46 -0.21 13.57 -4.71
CA ALA A 46 -0.63 12.17 -4.67
C ALA A 46 -2.07 12.01 -5.17
N ALA A 47 -3.01 12.80 -4.66
CA ALA A 47 -4.43 12.73 -5.02
C ALA A 47 -4.67 13.00 -6.51
N VAL A 48 -3.99 13.99 -7.08
CA VAL A 48 -4.09 14.32 -8.52
C VAL A 48 -3.61 13.16 -9.41
N LEU A 49 -2.57 12.43 -8.98
CA LEU A 49 -2.02 11.31 -9.74
C LEU A 49 -2.82 10.00 -9.54
N GLU A 50 -3.47 9.82 -8.39
CA GLU A 50 -4.30 8.65 -8.11
C GLU A 50 -5.52 8.56 -9.03
N LEU A 51 -6.20 9.68 -9.30
CA LEU A 51 -7.41 9.72 -10.11
C LEU A 51 -7.20 9.15 -11.53
N PRO A 52 -6.23 9.65 -12.36
CA PRO A 52 -5.99 9.10 -13.68
C PRO A 52 -5.47 7.66 -13.63
N THR A 53 -4.71 7.28 -12.58
CA THR A 53 -4.23 5.91 -12.43
C THR A 53 -5.38 4.94 -12.22
N MET A 54 -6.33 5.26 -11.35
CA MET A 54 -7.53 4.46 -11.14
C MET A 54 -8.42 4.40 -12.39
N ALA A 55 -8.57 5.52 -13.12
CA ALA A 55 -9.34 5.57 -14.37
C ALA A 55 -8.73 4.71 -15.49
N LEU A 56 -7.41 4.61 -15.54
CA LEU A 56 -6.69 3.82 -16.53
C LEU A 56 -6.43 2.37 -16.10
N PHE A 57 -6.76 2.00 -14.86
CA PHE A 57 -6.47 0.71 -14.28
C PHE A 57 -6.91 -0.47 -15.17
N THR A 58 -8.15 -0.44 -15.67
CA THR A 58 -8.71 -1.52 -16.50
C THR A 58 -7.92 -1.77 -17.79
N LYS A 59 -7.30 -0.73 -18.36
CA LYS A 59 -6.44 -0.87 -19.55
C LYS A 59 -5.14 -1.61 -19.22
N PHE A 60 -4.54 -1.30 -18.06
CA PHE A 60 -3.32 -1.95 -17.61
C PHE A 60 -3.59 -3.38 -17.15
N GLN A 61 -4.68 -3.60 -16.42
CA GLN A 61 -5.09 -4.91 -15.93
C GLN A 61 -5.31 -5.92 -17.06
N LYS A 62 -5.94 -5.50 -18.15
CA LYS A 62 -6.14 -6.36 -19.35
C LYS A 62 -4.83 -6.80 -20.01
N LYS A 63 -3.75 -6.02 -19.86
CA LYS A 63 -2.43 -6.35 -20.46
C LYS A 63 -1.56 -7.19 -19.51
N LEU A 64 -1.58 -6.86 -18.23
CA LEU A 64 -0.66 -7.42 -17.22
C LEU A 64 -1.28 -8.54 -16.39
N GLY A 65 -2.62 -8.55 -16.26
CA GLY A 65 -3.32 -9.46 -15.36
C GLY A 65 -3.33 -9.00 -13.90
N CYS A 66 -4.27 -9.53 -13.11
CA CYS A 66 -4.47 -9.14 -11.72
C CYS A 66 -3.27 -9.45 -10.83
N ARG A 67 -2.66 -10.63 -11.01
CA ARG A 67 -1.48 -11.04 -10.24
C ARG A 67 -0.35 -10.02 -10.36
N GLN A 68 0.01 -9.65 -11.59
CA GLN A 68 1.12 -8.72 -11.82
C GLN A 68 0.81 -7.33 -11.26
N MET A 69 -0.44 -6.85 -11.37
CA MET A 69 -0.85 -5.58 -10.81
C MET A 69 -0.72 -5.56 -9.27
N MET A 70 -1.10 -6.65 -8.59
CA MET A 70 -0.90 -6.80 -7.13
C MET A 70 0.57 -6.76 -6.75
N LEU A 71 1.44 -7.47 -7.49
CA LEU A 71 2.88 -7.52 -7.24
C LEU A 71 3.57 -6.17 -7.50
N ILE A 72 3.21 -5.49 -8.60
CA ILE A 72 3.69 -4.14 -8.90
C ILE A 72 3.33 -3.19 -7.76
N SER A 73 2.07 -3.21 -7.32
CA SER A 73 1.63 -2.39 -6.20
C SER A 73 2.44 -2.65 -4.93
N ALA A 74 2.64 -3.92 -4.55
CA ALA A 74 3.41 -4.28 -3.37
C ALA A 74 4.87 -3.80 -3.44
N ILE A 75 5.52 -3.93 -4.60
CA ILE A 75 6.88 -3.40 -4.83
C ILE A 75 6.90 -1.89 -4.61
N PHE A 76 5.94 -1.16 -5.23
CA PHE A 76 5.91 0.30 -5.11
C PHE A 76 5.56 0.78 -3.70
N PHE A 77 4.79 0.01 -2.90
CA PHE A 77 4.65 0.28 -1.47
C PHE A 77 6.01 0.26 -0.76
N SER A 78 6.79 -0.80 -0.93
CA SER A 78 8.11 -0.91 -0.31
C SER A 78 9.08 0.16 -0.79
N VAL A 79 9.13 0.41 -2.11
CA VAL A 79 10.01 1.45 -2.68
C VAL A 79 9.63 2.83 -2.15
N LYS A 80 8.33 3.17 -2.11
CA LYS A 80 7.84 4.43 -1.53
C LYS A 80 8.30 4.57 -0.08
N HIS A 81 8.13 3.53 0.74
CA HIS A 81 8.48 3.57 2.15
C HIS A 81 10.00 3.67 2.37
N ILE A 82 10.80 2.98 1.57
CA ILE A 82 12.26 3.11 1.59
C ILE A 82 12.69 4.52 1.19
N VAL A 83 12.11 5.08 0.13
CA VAL A 83 12.40 6.47 -0.29
C VAL A 83 12.01 7.47 0.80
N THR A 84 10.88 7.26 1.48
CA THR A 84 10.45 8.11 2.61
C THR A 84 11.43 8.01 3.79
N TYR A 85 11.92 6.81 4.10
CA TYR A 85 12.95 6.63 5.16
C TYR A 85 14.26 7.36 4.86
N PHE A 86 14.72 7.32 3.60
CA PHE A 86 15.95 8.01 3.16
C PHE A 86 15.73 9.48 2.80
N ALA A 87 14.52 10.01 2.94
CA ALA A 87 14.23 11.38 2.56
C ALA A 87 14.99 12.38 3.44
N MET A 88 15.82 13.22 2.80
CA MET A 88 16.57 14.30 3.44
C MET A 88 15.99 15.69 3.11
N ASN A 89 15.01 15.78 2.22
CA ASN A 89 14.37 17.01 1.79
C ASN A 89 12.99 16.75 1.21
N MET A 90 12.22 17.81 1.04
CA MET A 90 10.84 17.73 0.52
C MET A 90 10.75 17.16 -0.91
N PHE A 91 11.77 17.35 -1.75
CA PHE A 91 11.77 16.78 -3.09
C PHE A 91 11.66 15.25 -3.07
N MET A 92 12.39 14.58 -2.17
CA MET A 92 12.29 13.11 -2.01
C MET A 92 10.91 12.68 -1.50
N ILE A 93 10.26 13.47 -0.65
CA ILE A 93 8.88 13.22 -0.23
C ILE A 93 7.91 13.34 -1.42
N TYR A 94 8.06 14.35 -2.28
CA TYR A 94 7.25 14.45 -3.50
C TYR A 94 7.46 13.24 -4.42
N VAL A 95 8.70 12.76 -4.58
CA VAL A 95 8.99 11.53 -5.34
C VAL A 95 8.28 10.32 -4.72
N ALA A 96 8.32 10.18 -3.38
CA ALA A 96 7.60 9.12 -2.68
C ALA A 96 6.09 9.21 -2.89
N GLN A 97 5.51 10.41 -2.91
CA GLN A 97 4.10 10.63 -3.17
C GLN A 97 3.70 10.31 -4.63
N VAL A 98 4.58 10.61 -5.60
CA VAL A 98 4.36 10.15 -6.99
C VAL A 98 4.29 8.64 -7.07
N MET A 99 5.14 7.91 -6.32
CA MET A 99 5.10 6.45 -6.29
C MET A 99 3.80 5.88 -5.72
N GLN A 100 3.05 6.65 -4.93
CA GLN A 100 1.75 6.24 -4.37
C GLN A 100 0.73 5.91 -5.47
N MET A 101 0.82 6.53 -6.64
CA MET A 101 -0.07 6.21 -7.76
C MET A 101 0.07 4.74 -8.20
N LEU A 102 1.27 4.15 -8.13
CA LEU A 102 1.52 2.74 -8.47
C LEU A 102 1.40 1.82 -7.27
N ALA A 103 1.52 2.33 -6.06
CA ALA A 103 1.28 1.59 -4.83
C ALA A 103 -0.22 1.51 -4.52
N TYR A 104 -0.76 2.53 -3.88
CA TYR A 104 -2.13 2.56 -3.35
C TYR A 104 -3.21 2.56 -4.45
N ALA A 105 -3.09 3.46 -5.46
CA ALA A 105 -4.12 3.60 -6.49
C ALA A 105 -4.24 2.38 -7.41
N VAL A 106 -3.18 1.57 -7.52
CA VAL A 106 -3.23 0.28 -8.21
C VAL A 106 -3.74 -0.82 -7.30
N PHE A 107 -3.33 -0.84 -6.01
CA PHE A 107 -3.72 -1.89 -5.07
C PHE A 107 -5.23 -1.99 -4.90
N ILE A 108 -5.92 -0.86 -4.72
CA ILE A 108 -7.36 -0.85 -4.43
C ILE A 108 -8.16 -1.60 -5.51
N PRO A 109 -8.13 -1.20 -6.79
CA PRO A 109 -8.87 -1.93 -7.80
C PRO A 109 -8.28 -3.32 -8.08
N ALA A 110 -6.96 -3.52 -8.00
CA ALA A 110 -6.35 -4.83 -8.21
C ALA A 110 -6.82 -5.85 -7.19
N SER A 111 -6.92 -5.48 -5.91
CA SER A 111 -7.40 -6.37 -4.85
C SER A 111 -8.87 -6.77 -5.07
N VAL A 112 -9.71 -5.84 -5.55
CA VAL A 112 -11.11 -6.13 -5.88
C VAL A 112 -11.20 -7.18 -6.98
N TYR A 113 -10.48 -6.97 -8.09
CA TYR A 113 -10.47 -7.93 -9.20
C TYR A 113 -9.86 -9.27 -8.79
N TYR A 114 -8.74 -9.26 -8.06
CA TYR A 114 -8.07 -10.46 -7.61
C TYR A 114 -8.98 -11.32 -6.70
N VAL A 115 -9.64 -10.71 -5.72
CA VAL A 115 -10.58 -11.41 -4.84
C VAL A 115 -11.75 -11.97 -5.63
N SER A 116 -12.28 -11.22 -6.61
CA SER A 116 -13.41 -11.68 -7.42
C SER A 116 -13.09 -12.92 -8.27
N GLN A 117 -11.81 -13.16 -8.59
CA GLN A 117 -11.34 -14.33 -9.31
C GLN A 117 -10.91 -15.49 -8.40
N LEU A 118 -10.53 -15.17 -7.14
CA LEU A 118 -10.03 -16.15 -6.19
C LEU A 118 -11.13 -16.88 -5.43
N VAL A 119 -12.25 -16.20 -5.16
CA VAL A 119 -13.37 -16.75 -4.37
C VAL A 119 -14.61 -16.97 -5.23
N GLU A 120 -15.48 -17.89 -4.80
CA GLU A 120 -16.75 -18.14 -5.48
C GLU A 120 -17.67 -16.92 -5.45
N LYS A 121 -18.54 -16.78 -6.47
CA LYS A 121 -19.41 -15.60 -6.63
C LYS A 121 -20.23 -15.25 -5.40
N HIS A 122 -20.71 -16.24 -4.64
CA HIS A 122 -21.51 -16.00 -3.43
C HIS A 122 -20.68 -15.50 -2.24
N ASP A 123 -19.36 -15.71 -2.24
CA ASP A 123 -18.44 -15.28 -1.18
C ASP A 123 -17.65 -14.01 -1.54
N MET A 124 -17.83 -13.44 -2.72
CA MET A 124 -17.10 -12.23 -3.16
C MET A 124 -17.20 -11.08 -2.16
N ASN A 125 -18.41 -10.79 -1.66
CA ASN A 125 -18.62 -9.72 -0.70
C ASN A 125 -17.90 -9.98 0.63
N LYS A 126 -17.85 -11.25 1.09
CA LYS A 126 -17.11 -11.64 2.28
C LYS A 126 -15.60 -11.51 2.07
N GLY A 127 -15.11 -11.95 0.91
CA GLY A 127 -13.70 -11.81 0.55
C GLY A 127 -13.26 -10.34 0.52
N GLN A 128 -14.05 -9.46 -0.11
CA GLN A 128 -13.79 -8.02 -0.13
C GLN A 128 -13.84 -7.39 1.27
N ALA A 129 -14.82 -7.79 2.09
CA ALA A 129 -14.93 -7.32 3.47
C ALA A 129 -13.71 -7.70 4.31
N LEU A 130 -13.15 -8.91 4.11
CA LEU A 130 -11.94 -9.35 4.80
C LEU A 130 -10.71 -8.55 4.37
N VAL A 131 -10.52 -8.26 3.08
CA VAL A 131 -9.41 -7.43 2.61
C VAL A 131 -9.54 -5.99 3.14
N THR A 132 -10.73 -5.40 3.06
CA THR A 132 -10.99 -4.05 3.62
C THR A 132 -10.80 -4.05 5.14
N GLY A 133 -11.25 -5.10 5.82
CA GLY A 133 -11.03 -5.31 7.26
C GLY A 133 -9.55 -5.39 7.62
N ALA A 134 -8.73 -6.08 6.81
CA ALA A 134 -7.28 -6.15 6.98
C ALA A 134 -6.63 -4.76 6.85
N MET A 135 -7.02 -3.96 5.86
CA MET A 135 -6.55 -2.57 5.70
C MET A 135 -6.92 -1.71 6.91
N THR A 136 -8.19 -1.80 7.36
CA THR A 136 -8.68 -1.05 8.53
C THR A 136 -7.96 -1.47 9.80
N LEU A 137 -7.75 -2.76 10.01
CA LEU A 137 -7.02 -3.29 11.14
C LEU A 137 -5.58 -2.76 11.17
N ALA A 138 -4.91 -2.75 10.01
CA ALA A 138 -3.59 -2.14 9.87
C ALA A 138 -3.59 -0.67 10.27
N GLY A 139 -4.58 0.11 9.83
CA GLY A 139 -4.76 1.52 10.20
C GLY A 139 -4.96 1.74 11.70
N VAL A 140 -5.76 0.89 12.36
CA VAL A 140 -5.97 0.95 13.82
C VAL A 140 -4.66 0.68 14.57
N PHE A 141 -3.94 -0.39 14.21
CA PHE A 141 -2.63 -0.67 14.81
C PHE A 141 -1.61 0.44 14.53
N ALA A 142 -1.60 0.98 13.32
CA ALA A 142 -0.73 2.09 12.96
C ALA A 142 -1.00 3.34 13.80
N SER A 143 -2.27 3.66 14.07
CA SER A 143 -2.64 4.81 14.90
C SER A 143 -2.22 4.62 16.35
N LEU A 144 -2.48 3.44 16.92
CA LEU A 144 -2.18 3.13 18.32
C LEU A 144 -0.68 2.96 18.56
N ALA A 145 -0.03 2.10 17.77
CA ALA A 145 1.39 1.82 17.93
C ALA A 145 2.28 2.94 17.37
N GLY A 146 1.87 3.58 16.28
CA GLY A 146 2.64 4.61 15.60
C GLY A 146 2.92 5.82 16.49
N GLY A 147 1.92 6.32 17.23
CA GLY A 147 2.12 7.41 18.18
C GLY A 147 3.12 7.07 19.29
N VAL A 148 2.93 5.91 19.94
CA VAL A 148 3.83 5.43 21.00
C VAL A 148 5.26 5.22 20.48
N LEU A 149 5.39 4.64 19.27
CA LEU A 149 6.70 4.41 18.67
C LEU A 149 7.39 5.72 18.26
N LEU A 150 6.66 6.69 17.76
CA LEU A 150 7.20 8.01 17.43
C LEU A 150 7.71 8.75 18.66
N ASP A 151 6.95 8.70 19.76
CA ASP A 151 7.36 9.33 21.02
C ASP A 151 8.59 8.64 21.65
N ALA A 152 8.65 7.30 21.56
CA ALA A 152 9.73 6.52 22.17
C ALA A 152 11.02 6.46 21.32
N LEU A 153 10.90 6.38 20.00
CA LEU A 153 11.99 6.07 19.08
C LEU A 153 12.36 7.23 18.14
N GLY A 154 11.43 8.16 17.93
CA GLY A 154 11.55 9.24 16.94
C GLY A 154 11.26 8.80 15.52
N VAL A 155 11.06 9.79 14.64
CA VAL A 155 10.57 9.61 13.26
C VAL A 155 11.47 8.68 12.44
N SER A 156 12.79 8.89 12.47
CA SER A 156 13.72 8.14 11.62
C SER A 156 13.69 6.63 11.90
N LYS A 157 13.65 6.22 13.17
CA LYS A 157 13.60 4.80 13.54
C LYS A 157 12.25 4.16 13.21
N VAL A 158 11.16 4.92 13.37
CA VAL A 158 9.82 4.45 13.01
C VAL A 158 9.72 4.20 11.51
N LEU A 159 10.22 5.13 10.68
CA LEU A 159 10.26 4.96 9.22
C LEU A 159 11.14 3.76 8.81
N MET A 160 12.25 3.52 9.50
CA MET A 160 13.10 2.34 9.25
C MET A 160 12.35 1.03 9.55
N ILE A 161 11.71 0.94 10.71
CA ILE A 161 10.91 -0.23 11.10
C ILE A 161 9.77 -0.46 10.09
N GLY A 162 9.07 0.61 9.73
CA GLY A 162 8.00 0.56 8.75
C GLY A 162 8.47 0.08 7.39
N ALA A 163 9.59 0.60 6.88
CA ALA A 163 10.17 0.14 5.61
C ALA A 163 10.52 -1.36 5.64
N ILE A 164 11.08 -1.87 6.74
CA ILE A 164 11.34 -3.30 6.93
C ILE A 164 10.04 -4.11 6.89
N ILE A 165 9.02 -3.68 7.63
CA ILE A 165 7.70 -4.32 7.65
C ILE A 165 7.08 -4.34 6.25
N SER A 166 7.19 -3.25 5.49
CA SER A 166 6.69 -3.15 4.13
C SER A 166 7.41 -4.12 3.18
N VAL A 167 8.72 -4.27 3.29
CA VAL A 167 9.48 -5.26 2.51
C VAL A 167 9.03 -6.69 2.84
N LEU A 168 8.84 -7.01 4.12
CA LEU A 168 8.28 -8.32 4.53
C LEU A 168 6.88 -8.52 3.96
N GLY A 169 6.04 -7.48 3.97
CA GLY A 169 4.72 -7.48 3.33
C GLY A 169 4.79 -7.77 1.84
N THR A 170 5.75 -7.17 1.14
CA THR A 170 5.99 -7.43 -0.29
C THR A 170 6.42 -8.88 -0.54
N ILE A 171 7.36 -9.41 0.25
CA ILE A 171 7.76 -10.82 0.15
C ILE A 171 6.56 -11.75 0.39
N CYS A 172 5.77 -11.47 1.42
CA CYS A 172 4.55 -12.21 1.72
C CYS A 172 3.54 -12.14 0.55
N MET A 173 3.41 -10.98 -0.11
CA MET A 173 2.57 -10.80 -1.29
C MET A 173 3.04 -11.69 -2.46
N PHE A 174 4.35 -11.76 -2.72
CA PHE A 174 4.90 -12.63 -3.77
C PHE A 174 4.59 -14.12 -3.54
N VAL A 175 4.54 -14.55 -2.28
CA VAL A 175 4.22 -15.93 -1.92
C VAL A 175 2.71 -16.20 -1.95
N SER A 176 1.90 -15.17 -1.67
CA SER A 176 0.44 -15.32 -1.51
C SER A 176 -0.35 -15.14 -2.79
N VAL A 177 0.16 -14.40 -3.78
CA VAL A 177 -0.61 -14.11 -5.00
C VAL A 177 -0.38 -15.17 -6.07
N GLU A 178 -1.42 -15.99 -6.31
CA GLU A 178 -1.45 -17.02 -7.35
C GLU A 178 -1.83 -16.44 -8.72
N ASP A 179 -1.54 -17.17 -9.80
CA ASP A 179 -1.92 -16.81 -11.16
C ASP A 179 -3.38 -17.23 -11.42
N VAL A 180 -4.30 -16.33 -11.07
CA VAL A 180 -5.75 -16.56 -11.25
C VAL A 180 -6.22 -16.30 -12.70
N ASP A 181 -5.40 -15.63 -13.51
CA ASP A 181 -5.74 -15.30 -14.91
C ASP A 181 -5.69 -16.53 -15.83
N LYS A 182 -5.16 -17.66 -15.38
CA LYS A 182 -5.13 -18.92 -16.15
C LYS A 182 -6.50 -19.56 -16.32
N HIS A 183 -7.38 -19.42 -15.34
CA HIS A 183 -8.71 -20.05 -15.37
C HIS A 183 -9.66 -19.42 -16.40
N GLU A 184 -9.46 -18.14 -16.76
CA GLU A 184 -10.26 -17.50 -17.83
C GLU A 184 -9.80 -17.87 -19.25
N ARG A 185 -8.58 -18.41 -19.43
CA ARG A 185 -8.07 -18.81 -20.76
C ARG A 185 -8.40 -20.26 -21.12
N GLU A 186 -8.82 -21.05 -20.15
CA GLU A 186 -9.15 -22.48 -20.33
C GLU A 186 -10.68 -22.76 -20.29
N SER A 187 -11.49 -21.73 -20.06
CA SER A 187 -12.95 -21.77 -20.11
C SER A 187 -13.49 -21.05 -21.35
#